data_113f0f8f16b611706e54d0df4f59afb7
#
_entry.id   113f0f8f16b611706e54d0df4f59afb7
#
_cell.length_a   1.000
_cell.length_b   1.000
_cell.length_c   1.000
_cell.angle_alpha   90.00
_cell.angle_beta   90.00
_cell.angle_gamma   90.00
#
_symmetry.space_group_name_H-M   'P 1'
#
loop_
_entity.id
_entity.type
_entity.pdbx_description
1 polymer ?
#
loop_
_entity_poly.entity_id
_entity_poly.type
_entity_poly.pdbx_seq_one_letter_code
_entity_poly.pdbx_strand_id
1 'polypeptide(L)'
;MKEFQKDKLKVKICDTRAEMGNAAAWDIKAKIAQLLAEKEEINMIFAAAPSQNEVLASFAEDKEIEWNRVNAYHMDEYIGLSADAPQGFGNFLKAHIFGRAPFKSVHYIDCTAADPEKEAARYEKLLGDNAPDVVVMGIGENG
;
A
#
# COMPACT_ATOMS: atom_id res chain seq x y z
N MET A 1 15.74 -10.17 -16.31
CA MET A 1 14.52 -9.33 -16.35
C MET A 1 14.20 -8.90 -17.77
N LYS A 2 12.94 -8.96 -18.15
CA LYS A 2 12.46 -8.45 -19.44
C LYS A 2 11.52 -7.27 -19.20
N GLU A 3 11.64 -6.25 -20.05
CA GLU A 3 10.78 -5.06 -19.97
C GLU A 3 10.10 -4.83 -21.32
N PHE A 4 8.83 -4.44 -21.27
CA PHE A 4 8.09 -3.99 -22.46
C PHE A 4 6.97 -3.03 -22.04
N GLN A 5 6.40 -2.37 -23.03
CA GLN A 5 5.28 -1.45 -22.82
C GLN A 5 4.08 -1.87 -23.69
N LYS A 6 2.92 -1.87 -23.10
CA LYS A 6 1.64 -2.03 -23.78
C LYS A 6 0.78 -0.81 -23.47
N ASP A 7 0.56 0.03 -24.46
CA ASP A 7 -0.11 1.32 -24.29
C ASP A 7 0.58 2.19 -23.22
N LYS A 8 -0.09 2.48 -22.11
CA LYS A 8 0.48 3.22 -20.98
C LYS A 8 1.08 2.30 -19.91
N LEU A 9 0.87 0.99 -20.03
CA LEU A 9 1.32 0.01 -19.06
C LEU A 9 2.78 -0.38 -19.34
N LYS A 10 3.64 -0.15 -18.36
CA LYS A 10 5.02 -0.67 -18.37
C LYS A 10 5.04 -1.99 -17.64
N VAL A 11 5.61 -3.02 -18.24
CA VAL A 11 5.66 -4.37 -17.69
C VAL A 11 7.10 -4.79 -17.49
N LYS A 12 7.42 -5.30 -16.31
CA LYS A 12 8.70 -5.90 -15.96
C LYS A 12 8.46 -7.36 -15.57
N ILE A 13 9.11 -8.28 -16.25
CA ILE A 13 9.06 -9.72 -15.93
C ILE A 13 10.37 -10.07 -15.25
N CYS A 14 10.31 -10.49 -14.02
CA CYS A 14 11.46 -10.86 -13.19
C CYS A 14 11.55 -12.37 -13.03
N ASP A 15 12.78 -12.90 -12.85
CA ASP A 15 13.00 -14.34 -12.73
C ASP A 15 12.65 -14.87 -11.35
N THR A 16 12.68 -14.01 -10.32
CA THR A 16 12.36 -14.39 -8.94
C THR A 16 11.44 -13.37 -8.26
N ARG A 17 10.74 -13.82 -7.22
CA ARG A 17 9.91 -12.95 -6.37
C ARG A 17 10.74 -11.83 -5.73
N ALA A 18 11.95 -12.16 -5.28
CA ALA A 18 12.86 -11.17 -4.68
C ALA A 18 13.24 -10.08 -5.67
N GLU A 19 13.59 -10.45 -6.90
CA GLU A 19 13.86 -9.49 -7.97
C GLU A 19 12.65 -8.62 -8.28
N MET A 20 11.46 -9.23 -8.38
CA MET A 20 10.21 -8.52 -8.62
C MET A 20 9.92 -7.50 -7.50
N GLY A 21 10.04 -7.92 -6.24
CA GLY A 21 9.79 -7.04 -5.09
C GLY A 21 10.75 -5.86 -5.05
N ASN A 22 12.04 -6.11 -5.30
CA ASN A 22 13.06 -5.06 -5.35
C ASN A 22 12.82 -4.09 -6.52
N ALA A 23 12.48 -4.60 -7.69
CA ALA A 23 12.20 -3.76 -8.86
C ALA A 23 10.97 -2.89 -8.63
N ALA A 24 9.91 -3.45 -8.05
CA ALA A 24 8.70 -2.69 -7.69
C ALA A 24 9.01 -1.61 -6.64
N ALA A 25 9.74 -1.97 -5.59
CA ALA A 25 10.13 -1.02 -4.54
C ALA A 25 10.99 0.12 -5.10
N TRP A 26 11.90 -0.18 -6.01
CA TRP A 26 12.73 0.83 -6.68
C TRP A 26 11.89 1.82 -7.48
N ASP A 27 10.97 1.33 -8.31
CA ASP A 27 10.12 2.19 -9.12
C ASP A 27 9.19 3.05 -8.26
N ILE A 28 8.62 2.47 -7.21
CA ILE A 28 7.75 3.19 -6.28
C ILE A 28 8.54 4.25 -5.50
N LYS A 29 9.73 3.93 -5.02
CA LYS A 29 10.62 4.89 -4.36
C LYS A 29 10.92 6.09 -5.26
N ALA A 30 11.25 5.85 -6.51
CA ALA A 30 11.49 6.91 -7.50
C ALA A 30 10.24 7.78 -7.71
N LYS A 31 9.05 7.17 -7.75
CA LYS A 31 7.79 7.89 -7.88
C LYS A 31 7.47 8.73 -6.65
N ILE A 32 7.70 8.19 -5.46
CA ILE A 32 7.53 8.93 -4.20
C ILE A 32 8.44 10.17 -4.19
N ALA A 33 9.72 10.01 -4.53
CA ALA A 33 10.66 11.12 -4.59
C ALA A 33 10.22 12.20 -5.59
N GLN A 34 9.75 11.79 -6.77
CA GLN A 34 9.23 12.70 -7.79
C GLN A 34 8.03 13.50 -7.26
N LEU A 35 7.08 12.83 -6.62
CA LEU A 35 5.88 13.48 -6.10
C LEU A 35 6.20 14.43 -4.94
N LEU A 36 7.08 14.03 -4.03
CA LEU A 36 7.48 14.83 -2.88
C LEU A 36 8.37 16.03 -3.24
N ALA A 37 8.94 16.05 -4.45
CA ALA A 37 9.59 17.24 -5.00
C ALA A 37 8.59 18.35 -5.36
N GLU A 38 7.32 18.00 -5.60
CA GLU A 38 6.26 18.93 -6.02
C GLU A 38 5.21 19.16 -4.92
N LYS A 39 5.05 18.21 -3.97
CA LYS A 39 4.04 18.23 -2.90
C LYS A 39 4.69 18.12 -1.54
N GLU A 40 4.08 18.72 -0.53
CA GLU A 40 4.54 18.57 0.86
C GLU A 40 4.32 17.16 1.39
N GLU A 41 3.22 16.54 0.99
CA GLU A 41 2.84 15.19 1.40
C GLU A 41 2.08 14.48 0.29
N ILE A 42 2.06 13.16 0.35
CA ILE A 42 1.33 12.29 -0.59
C ILE A 42 0.48 11.27 0.15
N ASN A 43 -0.48 10.71 -0.58
CA ASN A 43 -1.38 9.67 -0.10
C ASN A 43 -1.13 8.37 -0.86
N MET A 44 -0.93 7.26 -0.13
CA MET A 44 -0.68 5.95 -0.72
C MET A 44 -1.67 4.91 -0.20
N ILE A 45 -2.16 4.07 -1.10
CA ILE A 45 -2.96 2.90 -0.76
C ILE A 45 -2.10 1.64 -0.92
N PHE A 46 -2.17 0.73 0.05
CA PHE A 46 -1.43 -0.53 0.07
C PHE A 46 -2.39 -1.73 0.03
N ALA A 47 -2.05 -2.73 -0.78
CA ALA A 47 -2.71 -4.02 -0.76
C ALA A 47 -2.12 -4.92 0.33
N ALA A 48 -2.95 -5.77 0.92
CA ALA A 48 -2.58 -6.72 1.96
C ALA A 48 -2.73 -8.15 1.45
N ALA A 49 -1.64 -8.72 0.98
CA ALA A 49 -1.59 -10.11 0.52
C ALA A 49 -0.15 -10.64 0.54
N PRO A 50 0.06 -11.96 0.63
CA PRO A 50 1.41 -12.55 0.56
C PRO A 50 2.20 -12.18 -0.69
N SER A 51 1.54 -11.85 -1.79
CA SER A 51 2.19 -11.35 -3.01
C SER A 51 2.93 -10.02 -2.82
N GLN A 52 2.63 -9.30 -1.75
CA GLN A 52 3.24 -8.01 -1.42
C GLN A 52 4.47 -8.14 -0.50
N ASN A 53 4.75 -9.32 0.01
CA ASN A 53 5.75 -9.52 1.08
C ASN A 53 7.11 -8.92 0.72
N GLU A 54 7.60 -9.16 -0.47
CA GLU A 54 8.94 -8.74 -0.89
C GLU A 54 9.04 -7.22 -1.06
N VAL A 55 8.04 -6.59 -1.68
CA VAL A 55 8.02 -5.13 -1.83
C VAL A 55 7.86 -4.42 -0.48
N LEU A 56 7.02 -4.94 0.40
CA LEU A 56 6.82 -4.37 1.73
C LEU A 56 8.09 -4.52 2.60
N ALA A 57 8.79 -5.65 2.50
CA ALA A 57 10.06 -5.85 3.19
C ALA A 57 11.11 -4.84 2.72
N SER A 58 11.22 -4.61 1.41
CA SER A 58 12.12 -3.59 0.85
C SER A 58 11.80 -2.20 1.37
N PHE A 59 10.53 -1.85 1.45
CA PHE A 59 10.09 -0.55 2.00
C PHE A 59 10.45 -0.40 3.48
N ALA A 60 10.23 -1.43 4.27
CA ALA A 60 10.48 -1.39 5.72
C ALA A 60 11.97 -1.18 6.06
N GLU A 61 12.85 -1.65 5.19
CA GLU A 61 14.29 -1.52 5.35
C GLU A 61 14.87 -0.22 4.77
N ASP A 62 14.13 0.43 3.87
CA ASP A 62 14.62 1.63 3.18
C ASP A 62 14.50 2.88 4.06
N LYS A 63 15.62 3.40 4.50
CA LYS A 63 15.71 4.59 5.34
C LYS A 63 15.75 5.90 4.56
N GLU A 64 15.82 5.83 3.23
CA GLU A 64 15.88 7.02 2.38
C GLU A 64 14.50 7.51 1.95
N ILE A 65 13.47 6.67 2.06
CA ILE A 65 12.09 7.09 1.77
C ILE A 65 11.58 7.97 2.90
N GLU A 66 11.07 9.14 2.54
CA GLU A 66 10.51 10.11 3.49
C GLU A 66 9.08 9.72 3.90
N TRP A 67 8.93 8.60 4.61
CA TRP A 67 7.63 8.10 5.08
C TRP A 67 6.88 9.11 5.95
N ASN A 68 7.58 10.00 6.65
CA ASN A 68 7.00 11.07 7.45
C ASN A 68 6.24 12.13 6.63
N ARG A 69 6.26 12.02 5.31
CA ARG A 69 5.48 12.83 4.37
C ARG A 69 4.44 12.01 3.60
N VAL A 70 4.19 10.79 4.03
CA VAL A 70 3.25 9.84 3.38
C VAL A 70 2.12 9.51 4.34
N ASN A 71 0.89 9.70 3.88
CA ASN A 71 -0.32 9.22 4.54
C ASN A 71 -0.70 7.86 3.94
N ALA A 72 -0.84 6.85 4.78
CA ALA A 72 -1.05 5.47 4.36
C ALA A 72 -2.50 5.04 4.56
N TYR A 73 -3.01 4.33 3.58
CA TYR A 73 -4.36 3.75 3.54
C TYR A 73 -4.26 2.30 3.08
N HIS A 74 -5.30 1.51 3.31
CA HIS A 74 -5.44 0.21 2.66
C HIS A 74 -6.81 0.09 1.97
N MET A 75 -7.01 -0.94 1.14
CA MET A 75 -8.11 -0.92 0.18
C MET A 75 -9.33 -1.73 0.60
N ASP A 76 -9.16 -2.67 1.53
CA ASP A 76 -10.24 -3.55 1.96
C ASP A 76 -9.99 -4.11 3.36
N GLU A 77 -11.02 -4.72 3.94
CA GLU A 77 -10.95 -5.36 5.24
C GLU A 77 -12.08 -6.40 5.38
N TYR A 78 -11.88 -7.34 6.28
CA TYR A 78 -12.93 -8.27 6.68
C TYR A 78 -13.94 -7.60 7.62
N ILE A 79 -15.18 -8.07 7.55
CA ILE A 79 -16.24 -7.68 8.47
C ILE A 79 -16.31 -8.66 9.64
N GLY A 80 -16.37 -8.13 10.86
CA GLY A 80 -16.66 -8.94 12.05
C GLY A 80 -15.49 -9.70 12.64
N LEU A 81 -14.26 -9.37 12.27
CA LEU A 81 -13.08 -9.89 12.98
C LEU A 81 -12.85 -9.14 14.30
N SER A 82 -12.16 -9.82 15.23
CA SER A 82 -11.61 -9.11 16.38
C SER A 82 -10.53 -8.12 15.95
N ALA A 83 -10.36 -7.04 16.69
CA ALA A 83 -9.44 -5.96 16.33
C ALA A 83 -7.98 -6.42 16.18
N ASP A 84 -7.58 -7.48 16.88
CA ASP A 84 -6.24 -8.05 16.91
C ASP A 84 -6.09 -9.30 16.04
N ALA A 85 -7.11 -9.66 15.25
CA ALA A 85 -7.07 -10.85 14.39
C ALA A 85 -5.93 -10.76 13.37
N PRO A 86 -4.98 -11.71 13.35
CA PRO A 86 -3.80 -11.62 12.50
C PRO A 86 -4.12 -11.71 10.99
N GLN A 87 -5.27 -12.29 10.62
CA GLN A 87 -5.75 -12.37 9.24
C GLN A 87 -6.37 -11.05 8.75
N GLY A 88 -6.64 -10.09 9.62
CA GLY A 88 -7.11 -8.76 9.23
C GLY A 88 -6.10 -8.05 8.34
N PHE A 89 -6.57 -7.40 7.28
CA PHE A 89 -5.67 -6.75 6.31
C PHE A 89 -4.94 -5.55 6.93
N GLY A 90 -5.61 -4.78 7.78
CA GLY A 90 -4.96 -3.72 8.54
C GLY A 90 -3.86 -4.26 9.45
N ASN A 91 -4.09 -5.38 10.14
CA ASN A 91 -3.10 -6.04 11.00
C ASN A 91 -1.94 -6.63 10.20
N PHE A 92 -2.22 -7.23 9.03
CA PHE A 92 -1.17 -7.67 8.11
C PHE A 92 -0.24 -6.52 7.74
N LEU A 93 -0.80 -5.40 7.30
CA LEU A 93 0.00 -4.23 6.90
C LEU A 93 0.71 -3.58 8.09
N LYS A 94 0.10 -3.57 9.26
CA LYS A 94 0.75 -3.09 10.49
C LYS A 94 2.02 -3.89 10.79
N ALA A 95 1.96 -5.22 10.68
CA ALA A 95 3.10 -6.10 10.91
C ALA A 95 4.18 -5.96 9.82
N HIS A 96 3.80 -5.76 8.56
CA HIS A 96 4.72 -5.77 7.42
C HIS A 96 5.30 -4.40 7.08
N ILE A 97 4.55 -3.32 7.29
CA ILE A 97 5.00 -1.97 6.90
C ILE A 97 4.52 -0.85 7.82
N PHE A 98 3.23 -0.77 8.17
CA PHE A 98 2.69 0.39 8.87
C PHE A 98 3.26 0.59 10.26
N GLY A 99 3.60 -0.48 10.96
CA GLY A 99 4.27 -0.44 12.27
C GLY A 99 5.79 -0.39 12.19
N ARG A 100 6.37 -0.47 10.99
CA ARG A 100 7.82 -0.56 10.76
C ARG A 100 8.42 0.68 10.10
N ALA A 101 7.61 1.54 9.54
CA ALA A 101 8.03 2.76 8.88
C ALA A 101 7.34 3.99 9.50
N PRO A 102 8.02 5.15 9.59
CA PRO A 102 7.50 6.32 10.28
C PRO A 102 6.56 7.15 9.39
N PHE A 103 5.43 6.58 9.00
CA PHE A 103 4.41 7.29 8.22
C PHE A 103 3.93 8.55 8.93
N LYS A 104 3.55 9.58 8.17
CA LYS A 104 2.91 10.77 8.71
C LYS A 104 1.59 10.43 9.37
N SER A 105 0.77 9.61 8.72
CA SER A 105 -0.47 9.05 9.26
C SER A 105 -0.77 7.68 8.66
N VAL A 106 -1.51 6.86 9.39
CA VAL A 106 -2.02 5.57 8.92
C VAL A 106 -3.51 5.51 9.21
N HIS A 107 -4.29 5.22 8.20
CA HIS A 107 -5.74 5.16 8.29
C HIS A 107 -6.24 3.73 8.08
N TYR A 108 -6.78 3.12 9.13
CA TYR A 108 -7.30 1.76 9.10
C TYR A 108 -8.80 1.76 8.85
N ILE A 109 -9.28 0.72 8.15
CA ILE A 109 -10.68 0.35 8.11
C ILE A 109 -11.00 -0.41 9.39
N ASP A 110 -12.05 -0.02 10.11
CA ASP A 110 -12.44 -0.67 11.36
C ASP A 110 -13.24 -1.94 11.09
N CYS A 111 -12.59 -3.10 11.24
CA CYS A 111 -13.22 -4.42 11.08
C CYS A 111 -14.24 -4.74 12.19
N THR A 112 -14.25 -3.98 13.27
CA THR A 112 -15.16 -4.18 14.43
C THR A 112 -16.38 -3.26 14.38
N ALA A 113 -16.51 -2.43 13.36
CA ALA A 113 -17.60 -1.48 13.23
C ALA A 113 -18.96 -2.17 13.30
N ALA A 114 -19.86 -1.63 14.12
CA ALA A 114 -21.21 -2.16 14.30
C ALA A 114 -22.04 -2.06 13.02
N ASP A 115 -21.77 -1.05 12.19
CA ASP A 115 -22.39 -0.82 10.89
C ASP A 115 -21.30 -0.74 9.80
N PRO A 116 -21.03 -1.85 9.10
CA PRO A 116 -19.99 -1.87 8.06
C PRO A 116 -20.25 -0.90 6.90
N GLU A 117 -21.50 -0.61 6.57
CA GLU A 117 -21.83 0.34 5.50
C GLU A 117 -21.45 1.77 5.88
N LYS A 118 -21.66 2.14 7.14
CA LYS A 118 -21.23 3.45 7.65
C LYS A 118 -19.71 3.55 7.69
N GLU A 119 -19.01 2.48 8.03
CA GLU A 119 -17.54 2.43 8.01
C GLU A 119 -17.01 2.58 6.58
N ALA A 120 -17.60 1.88 5.62
CA ALA A 120 -17.26 2.02 4.21
C ALA A 120 -17.48 3.46 3.73
N ALA A 121 -18.60 4.08 4.08
CA ALA A 121 -18.90 5.47 3.73
C ALA A 121 -17.91 6.46 4.38
N ARG A 122 -17.49 6.20 5.63
CA ARG A 122 -16.45 7.00 6.32
C ARG A 122 -15.14 6.95 5.55
N TYR A 123 -14.72 5.74 5.17
CA TYR A 123 -13.45 5.53 4.47
C TYR A 123 -13.50 6.07 3.02
N GLU A 124 -14.62 5.92 2.35
CA GLU A 124 -14.87 6.52 1.03
C GLU A 124 -14.72 8.04 1.08
N LYS A 125 -15.33 8.71 2.06
CA LYS A 125 -15.18 10.15 2.25
C LYS A 125 -13.73 10.55 2.52
N LEU A 126 -13.05 9.78 3.37
CA LEU A 126 -11.64 10.01 3.70
C LEU A 126 -10.75 9.97 2.46
N LEU A 127 -10.94 8.98 1.58
CA LEU A 127 -10.21 8.86 0.31
C LEU A 127 -10.64 9.93 -0.70
N GLY A 128 -11.90 10.34 -0.71
CA GLY A 128 -12.39 11.42 -1.55
C GLY A 128 -11.77 12.78 -1.19
N ASP A 129 -11.57 13.03 0.10
CA ASP A 129 -10.93 14.25 0.59
C ASP A 129 -9.37 14.19 0.46
N ASN A 130 -8.81 12.99 0.34
CA ASN A 130 -7.36 12.73 0.30
C ASN A 130 -7.05 11.78 -0.86
N ALA A 131 -7.24 12.23 -2.08
CA ALA A 131 -7.07 11.40 -3.28
C ALA A 131 -5.69 10.71 -3.31
N PRO A 132 -5.64 9.41 -3.60
CA PRO A 132 -4.38 8.66 -3.63
C PRO A 132 -3.48 9.11 -4.79
N ASP A 133 -2.21 9.25 -4.49
CA ASP A 133 -1.17 9.55 -5.48
C ASP A 133 -0.52 8.27 -6.01
N VAL A 134 -0.42 7.26 -5.16
CA VAL A 134 0.18 5.95 -5.50
C VAL A 134 -0.68 4.83 -4.91
N VAL A 135 -0.92 3.81 -5.71
CA VAL A 135 -1.58 2.58 -5.27
C VAL A 135 -0.64 1.40 -5.51
N VAL A 136 -0.28 0.71 -4.42
CA VAL A 136 0.49 -0.54 -4.47
C VAL A 136 -0.52 -1.68 -4.44
N MET A 137 -0.72 -2.35 -5.57
CA MET A 137 -1.81 -3.30 -5.73
C MET A 137 -1.34 -4.65 -6.27
N GLY A 138 -2.14 -5.67 -6.06
CA GLY A 138 -2.01 -6.97 -6.71
C GLY A 138 -3.03 -7.14 -7.83
N ILE A 139 -2.89 -8.23 -8.56
CA ILE A 139 -3.85 -8.67 -9.58
C ILE A 139 -4.38 -10.04 -9.15
N GLY A 140 -5.69 -10.17 -9.03
CA GLY A 140 -6.33 -11.44 -8.68
C GLY A 140 -6.23 -12.49 -9.78
N GLU A 141 -6.60 -13.73 -9.46
CA GLU A 141 -6.52 -14.88 -10.39
C GLU A 141 -7.35 -14.69 -11.66
N ASN A 142 -8.38 -13.91 -11.59
CA ASN A 142 -9.30 -13.62 -12.71
C ASN A 142 -9.09 -12.21 -13.32
N GLY A 143 -8.00 -11.58 -13.00
CA GLY A 143 -7.63 -10.28 -13.58
C GLY A 143 -8.28 -9.08 -12.94
#